data_720122f3e5f522dab6fc69599edd9f7d
#
_entry.id   720122f3e5f522dab6fc69599edd9f7d
#
_cell.length_a   1.000
_cell.length_b   1.000
_cell.length_c   1.000
_cell.angle_alpha   90.00
_cell.angle_beta   90.00
_cell.angle_gamma   90.00
#
_symmetry.space_group_name_H-M   'P 1'
#
loop_
_entity.id
_entity.type
_entity.pdbx_description
1 polymer ?
#
loop_
_entity_poly.entity_id
_entity_poly.type
_entity_poly.pdbx_seq_one_letter_code
_entity_poly.pdbx_strand_id
1 'polypeptide(L)'
;LYSLKNEIHEDDGEFIFIKSNLKNLKIYVNKIKWIEAYGDYIKVVTEDDSNLVLSTLKSFESELPKDKFVRVHKSFIININKVQKFNSKYAEIGDAKIPLSRNKKEGLLKALSLS
;
A
#
# COMPACT_ATOMS: atom_id res chain seq x y z
N LEU A 1 -19.99 25.31 0.71
CA LEU A 1 -19.58 25.09 0.45
C LEU A 1 -19.07 25.08 0.66
N TYR A 2 -18.89 25.02 0.88
CA TYR A 2 -18.19 24.61 0.85
C TYR A 2 -17.72 24.17 1.02
N SER A 3 -17.91 24.21 1.33
CA SER A 3 -17.37 23.68 1.31
C SER A 3 -17.07 23.11 1.36
N LEU A 4 -17.32 22.83 1.36
CA LEU A 4 -16.90 22.20 1.12
C LEU A 4 -16.19 21.98 1.19
N LYS A 5 -15.90 21.91 1.30
CA LYS A 5 -15.11 21.55 1.24
C LYS A 5 -14.23 21.26 1.80
N ASN A 6 -13.87 21.34 1.91
CA ASN A 6 -12.84 21.01 2.52
C ASN A 6 -12.62 19.83 3.33
N GLU A 7 -13.21 19.46 4.00
CA GLU A 7 -13.34 18.27 4.76
C GLU A 7 -13.02 17.06 3.94
N ILE A 8 -13.23 17.13 2.71
CA ILE A 8 -12.86 16.05 1.81
C ILE A 8 -11.40 15.75 1.89
N HIS A 9 -10.62 16.78 2.09
CA HIS A 9 -9.17 16.63 2.12
C HIS A 9 -8.70 15.92 3.37
N GLU A 10 -9.48 15.98 4.42
CA GLU A 10 -9.14 15.27 5.64
C GLU A 10 -9.17 13.78 5.46
N ASP A 11 -10.08 13.30 4.61
CA ASP A 11 -10.18 11.88 4.33
C ASP A 11 -8.96 11.38 3.56
N ASP A 12 -8.39 12.23 2.73
CA ASP A 12 -7.20 11.85 1.99
C ASP A 12 -5.97 11.85 2.89
N GLY A 13 -5.97 12.76 3.88
CA GLY A 13 -5.00 12.74 4.96
C GLY A 13 -3.56 12.74 4.53
N GLU A 14 -2.83 11.75 5.00
CA GLU A 14 -1.41 11.64 4.73
C GLU A 14 -1.12 11.43 3.25
N PHE A 15 0.01 11.97 2.84
CA PHE A 15 0.49 11.75 1.48
C PHE A 15 2.00 11.59 1.50
N ILE A 16 2.52 11.02 0.43
CA ILE A 16 3.95 10.92 0.22
C ILE A 16 4.24 11.37 -1.20
N PHE A 17 5.48 11.70 -1.45
CA PHE A 17 5.94 11.99 -2.80
C PHE A 17 6.79 10.83 -3.29
N ILE A 18 6.50 10.37 -4.51
CA ILE A 18 7.33 9.35 -5.15
C ILE A 18 7.91 9.95 -6.41
N LYS A 19 9.07 9.44 -6.81
CA LYS A 19 9.71 9.91 -8.02
C LYS A 19 9.51 8.87 -9.11
N SER A 20 8.76 9.24 -10.13
CA SER A 20 8.45 8.37 -11.24
C SER A 20 8.55 9.17 -12.52
N ASN A 21 9.28 8.66 -13.50
CA ASN A 21 9.41 9.33 -14.80
C ASN A 21 9.95 10.75 -14.67
N LEU A 22 10.94 10.94 -13.79
CA LEU A 22 11.57 12.24 -13.57
C LEU A 22 10.64 13.28 -12.98
N LYS A 23 9.52 12.85 -12.43
CA LYS A 23 8.56 13.74 -11.79
C LYS A 23 8.32 13.30 -10.36
N ASN A 24 8.03 14.25 -9.52
CA ASN A 24 7.62 13.96 -8.16
C ASN A 24 6.10 13.94 -8.12
N LEU A 25 5.54 12.78 -7.80
CA LEU A 25 4.10 12.59 -7.75
C LEU A 25 3.64 12.57 -6.31
N LYS A 26 2.60 13.31 -6.02
CA LYS A 26 1.97 13.29 -4.72
C LYS A 26 0.95 12.17 -4.70
N ILE A 27 1.10 11.25 -3.75
CA ILE A 27 0.19 10.12 -3.65
C ILE A 27 -0.35 10.08 -2.23
N TYR A 28 -1.67 10.04 -2.12
CA TYR A 28 -2.32 9.91 -0.83
C TYR A 28 -2.23 8.46 -0.36
N VAL A 29 -1.78 8.30 0.87
CA VAL A 29 -1.56 6.98 1.46
C VAL A 29 -2.83 6.14 1.41
N ASN A 30 -3.98 6.77 1.65
CA ASN A 30 -5.25 6.06 1.64
C ASN A 30 -5.64 5.47 0.29
N LYS A 31 -5.01 5.93 -0.77
CA LYS A 31 -5.33 5.42 -2.11
C LYS A 31 -4.40 4.31 -2.56
N ILE A 32 -3.34 4.06 -1.81
CA ILE A 32 -2.41 2.98 -2.15
C ILE A 32 -3.03 1.64 -1.75
N LYS A 33 -3.11 0.73 -2.70
CA LYS A 33 -3.63 -0.62 -2.44
C LYS A 33 -2.53 -1.56 -2.02
N TRP A 34 -1.45 -1.62 -2.80
CA TRP A 34 -0.29 -2.42 -2.42
C TRP A 34 0.92 -1.93 -3.20
N ILE A 35 2.09 -2.40 -2.78
CA ILE A 35 3.35 -2.13 -3.48
C ILE A 35 3.98 -3.48 -3.77
N GLU A 36 4.45 -3.68 -5.00
CA GLU A 36 5.06 -4.94 -5.36
C GLU A 36 6.44 -4.73 -5.99
N ALA A 37 7.30 -5.70 -5.80
CA ALA A 37 8.63 -5.69 -6.41
C ALA A 37 8.47 -5.93 -7.91
N TYR A 38 9.22 -5.19 -8.72
CA TYR A 38 9.10 -5.25 -10.16
C TYR A 38 10.48 -5.03 -10.76
N GLY A 39 11.32 -6.08 -10.76
CA GLY A 39 12.69 -5.96 -11.22
C GLY A 39 13.48 -5.03 -10.31
N ASP A 40 14.13 -4.06 -10.91
CA ASP A 40 14.88 -3.06 -10.15
C ASP A 40 13.99 -1.95 -9.60
N TYR A 41 12.69 -2.02 -9.89
CA TYR A 41 11.72 -1.02 -9.47
C TYR A 41 10.75 -1.62 -8.49
N ILE A 42 9.92 -0.76 -7.93
CA ILE A 42 8.72 -1.20 -7.24
C ILE A 42 7.55 -0.59 -7.98
N LYS A 43 6.42 -1.26 -7.90
CA LYS A 43 5.19 -0.77 -8.49
C LYS A 43 4.25 -0.37 -7.37
N VAL A 44 3.91 0.92 -7.32
CA VAL A 44 2.96 1.44 -6.33
C VAL A 44 1.59 1.44 -6.99
N VAL A 45 0.72 0.56 -6.52
CA VAL A 45 -0.60 0.38 -7.10
C VAL A 45 -1.62 1.15 -6.26
N THR A 46 -2.30 2.09 -6.90
CA THR A 46 -3.33 2.89 -6.24
C THR A 46 -4.69 2.55 -6.80
N GLU A 47 -5.71 3.20 -6.28
CA GLU A 47 -7.07 2.98 -6.77
C GLU A 47 -7.24 3.44 -8.21
N ASP A 48 -6.44 4.38 -8.63
CA ASP A 48 -6.59 4.97 -9.97
C ASP A 48 -5.61 4.42 -10.99
N ASP A 49 -4.38 4.11 -10.58
CA ASP A 49 -3.36 3.65 -11.51
C ASP A 49 -2.22 2.98 -10.78
N SER A 50 -1.10 2.80 -11.47
CA SER A 50 0.11 2.27 -10.86
C SER A 50 1.29 3.04 -11.38
N ASN A 51 2.33 3.13 -10.55
CA ASN A 51 3.53 3.89 -10.87
C ASN A 51 4.77 3.10 -10.53
N LEU A 52 5.76 3.14 -11.42
CA LEU A 52 7.03 2.48 -11.18
C LEU A 52 7.99 3.47 -10.52
N VAL A 53 8.65 3.01 -9.47
CA VAL A 53 9.59 3.83 -8.71
C VAL A 53 10.87 3.04 -8.57
N LEU A 54 12.00 3.68 -8.83
CA LEU A 54 13.31 3.03 -8.68
C LEU A 54 13.65 2.99 -7.18
N SER A 55 13.36 1.87 -6.58
CA SER A 55 13.54 1.69 -5.14
C SER A 55 13.42 0.22 -4.80
N THR A 56 13.78 -0.13 -3.57
CA THR A 56 13.54 -1.46 -3.06
C THR A 56 12.33 -1.41 -2.15
N LEU A 57 11.69 -2.56 -1.95
CA LEU A 57 10.56 -2.63 -1.02
C LEU A 57 10.99 -2.24 0.39
N LYS A 58 12.16 -2.69 0.80
CA LYS A 58 12.64 -2.40 2.15
C LYS A 58 12.81 -0.90 2.36
N SER A 59 13.39 -0.23 1.37
CA SER A 59 13.60 1.20 1.44
C SER A 59 12.28 1.96 1.46
N PHE A 60 11.36 1.54 0.61
CA PHE A 60 10.07 2.21 0.51
C PHE A 60 9.20 1.94 1.74
N GLU A 61 9.33 0.75 2.30
CA GLU A 61 8.58 0.38 3.50
C GLU A 61 8.83 1.36 4.64
N SER A 62 10.06 1.85 4.74
CA SER A 62 10.41 2.77 5.82
C SER A 62 9.73 4.14 5.67
N GLU A 63 9.20 4.44 4.48
CA GLU A 63 8.51 5.70 4.23
C GLU A 63 7.01 5.61 4.44
N LEU A 64 6.51 4.40 4.69
CA LEU A 64 5.07 4.18 4.84
C LEU A 64 4.66 4.11 6.30
N PRO A 65 3.45 4.56 6.64
CA PRO A 65 2.95 4.43 8.01
C PRO A 65 2.84 2.95 8.39
N LYS A 66 3.48 2.59 9.49
CA LYS A 66 3.54 1.19 9.90
C LYS A 66 2.22 0.65 10.43
N ASP A 67 1.33 1.53 10.83
CA ASP A 67 0.02 1.12 11.31
C ASP A 67 -0.97 0.86 10.16
N LYS A 68 -0.59 1.19 8.93
CA LYS A 68 -1.46 1.03 7.77
C LYS A 68 -0.94 0.03 6.75
N PHE A 69 0.35 -0.24 6.77
CA PHE A 69 0.98 -1.11 5.78
C PHE A 69 1.74 -2.23 6.45
N VAL A 70 1.68 -3.39 5.84
CA VAL A 70 2.41 -4.54 6.37
C VAL A 70 3.01 -5.31 5.20
N ARG A 71 4.25 -5.75 5.40
CA ARG A 71 4.92 -6.57 4.41
C ARG A 71 4.48 -8.01 4.60
N VAL A 72 3.84 -8.56 3.59
CA VAL A 72 3.24 -9.91 3.67
C VAL A 72 3.96 -10.95 2.84
N HIS A 73 4.94 -10.50 2.07
CA HIS A 73 5.67 -11.38 1.16
C HIS A 73 6.97 -10.67 0.80
N LYS A 74 7.98 -11.42 0.39
CA LYS A 74 9.24 -10.77 0.00
C LYS A 74 9.04 -9.77 -1.13
N SER A 75 7.95 -9.93 -1.89
CA SER A 75 7.68 -9.08 -3.05
C SER A 75 6.47 -8.18 -2.88
N PHE A 76 5.81 -8.17 -1.72
CA PHE A 76 4.58 -7.40 -1.55
C PHE A 76 4.45 -6.74 -0.19
N ILE A 77 4.00 -5.48 -0.24
CA ILE A 77 3.56 -4.72 0.94
C ILE A 77 2.11 -4.34 0.65
N ILE A 78 1.20 -4.54 1.60
CA ILE A 78 -0.19 -4.22 1.36
C ILE A 78 -0.71 -3.20 2.36
N ASN A 79 -1.75 -2.48 1.93
CA ASN A 79 -2.48 -1.55 2.77
C ASN A 79 -3.54 -2.37 3.52
N ILE A 80 -3.41 -2.42 4.84
CA ILE A 80 -4.30 -3.23 5.67
C ILE A 80 -5.75 -2.83 5.46
N ASN A 81 -6.01 -1.55 5.28
CA ASN A 81 -7.38 -1.05 5.15
C ASN A 81 -8.04 -1.41 3.82
N LYS A 82 -7.26 -1.91 2.86
CA LYS A 82 -7.80 -2.29 1.56
C LYS A 82 -8.08 -3.77 1.44
N VAL A 83 -7.72 -4.56 2.45
CA VAL A 83 -7.94 -6.00 2.44
C VAL A 83 -9.43 -6.27 2.62
N GLN A 84 -10.02 -6.99 1.68
CA GLN A 84 -11.43 -7.35 1.73
C GLN A 84 -11.63 -8.76 2.30
N LYS A 85 -10.74 -9.67 1.95
CA LYS A 85 -10.80 -11.06 2.41
C LYS A 85 -9.37 -11.56 2.52
N PHE A 86 -9.17 -12.56 3.35
CA PHE A 86 -7.85 -13.20 3.41
C PHE A 86 -8.00 -14.61 3.95
N ASN A 87 -7.00 -15.43 3.63
CA ASN A 87 -6.88 -16.78 4.19
C ASN A 87 -5.40 -17.01 4.46
N SER A 88 -5.01 -18.25 4.71
CA SER A 88 -3.62 -18.54 5.06
C SER A 88 -2.65 -18.42 3.88
N LYS A 89 -3.17 -18.27 2.66
CA LYS A 89 -2.34 -18.26 1.47
C LYS A 89 -2.27 -16.90 0.79
N TYR A 90 -3.35 -16.12 0.83
CA TYR A 90 -3.35 -14.84 0.16
C TYR A 90 -4.36 -13.89 0.79
N ALA A 91 -4.18 -12.60 0.49
CA ALA A 91 -5.12 -11.55 0.86
C ALA A 91 -5.73 -11.01 -0.43
N GLU A 92 -7.01 -10.69 -0.40
CA GLU A 92 -7.70 -10.16 -1.58
C GLU A 92 -7.94 -8.69 -1.42
N ILE A 93 -7.48 -7.94 -2.42
CA ILE A 93 -7.69 -6.50 -2.51
C ILE A 93 -8.30 -6.24 -3.87
N GLY A 94 -9.61 -5.92 -3.89
CA GLY A 94 -10.32 -5.81 -5.16
C GLY A 94 -10.30 -7.16 -5.88
N ASP A 95 -9.85 -7.15 -7.11
CA ASP A 95 -9.75 -8.37 -7.91
C ASP A 95 -8.39 -9.06 -7.78
N ALA A 96 -7.49 -8.48 -7.02
CA ALA A 96 -6.13 -9.01 -6.90
C ALA A 96 -6.00 -9.93 -5.70
N LYS A 97 -5.20 -10.97 -5.87
CA LYS A 97 -4.87 -11.90 -4.79
C LYS A 97 -3.39 -11.76 -4.50
N ILE A 98 -3.08 -11.22 -3.33
CA ILE A 98 -1.71 -10.96 -2.93
C ILE A 98 -1.21 -12.13 -2.09
N PRO A 99 -0.15 -12.83 -2.52
CA PRO A 99 0.32 -13.99 -1.77
C PRO A 99 0.89 -13.60 -0.41
N LEU A 100 0.70 -14.47 0.56
CA LEU A 100 1.22 -14.29 1.90
C LEU A 100 2.33 -15.31 2.11
N SER A 101 3.50 -14.84 2.53
CA SER A 101 4.58 -15.77 2.81
C SER A 101 4.37 -16.39 4.20
N ARG A 102 4.89 -17.60 4.35
CA ARG A 102 4.68 -18.35 5.58
C ARG A 102 5.18 -17.61 6.81
N ASN A 103 6.33 -16.98 6.69
CA ASN A 103 6.93 -16.32 7.85
C ASN A 103 6.53 -14.85 8.00
N LYS A 104 5.68 -14.33 7.13
CA LYS A 104 5.22 -12.94 7.24
C LYS A 104 3.72 -12.80 7.42
N LYS A 105 2.97 -13.87 7.23
CA LYS A 105 1.52 -13.79 7.34
C LYS A 105 1.03 -13.48 8.74
N GLU A 106 1.83 -13.81 9.75
CA GLU A 106 1.44 -13.53 11.13
C GLU A 106 1.33 -12.03 11.39
N GLY A 107 2.18 -11.24 10.74
CA GLY A 107 2.08 -9.80 10.86
C GLY A 107 0.76 -9.27 10.38
N LEU A 108 0.29 -9.81 9.25
CA LEU A 108 -1.01 -9.42 8.73
C LEU A 108 -2.14 -9.87 9.62
N LEU A 109 -2.11 -11.12 10.06
CA LEU A 109 -3.16 -11.65 10.92
C LEU A 109 -3.26 -10.85 12.21
N LYS A 110 -2.12 -10.51 12.78
CA LYS A 110 -2.08 -9.71 13.99
C LYS A 110 -2.64 -8.32 13.76
N ALA A 111 -2.26 -7.71 12.65
CA ALA A 111 -2.74 -6.37 12.31
C ALA A 111 -4.25 -6.35 12.12
N LEU A 112 -4.78 -7.37 11.45
CA LEU A 112 -6.21 -7.43 11.19
C LEU A 112 -7.03 -7.75 12.44
N SER A 113 -6.48 -8.54 13.34
CA SER A 113 -7.21 -8.89 14.54
C SER A 113 -7.22 -7.76 15.56
N LEU A 114 -6.34 -6.77 15.39
CA LEU A 114 -6.34 -5.60 16.24
C LEU A 114 -7.23 -4.48 15.71
N SER A 115 -7.75 -4.66 14.53
CA SER A 115 -8.57 -3.63 13.87
C SER A 115 -10.01 -3.57 14.39
#